data_d1f058cba476b95cd236b6ad5cf92b5b
#
_entry.id   d1f058cba476b95cd236b6ad5cf92b5b
#
_cell.length_a   1.000
_cell.length_b   1.000
_cell.length_c   1.000
_cell.angle_alpha   90.00
_cell.angle_beta   90.00
_cell.angle_gamma   90.00
#
_symmetry.space_group_name_H-M   'P 1'
#
loop_
_entity.id
_entity.type
_entity.pdbx_description
1 polymer ?
#
loop_
_entity_poly.entity_id
_entity_poly.type
_entity_poly.pdbx_seq_one_letter_code
_entity_poly.pdbx_strand_id
1 'polypeptide(L)'
;MHRPMELYEALYGRTNRKGAAEGSNGASAAIEPLTNGHAGDNGLESLRAVVLAGGRGTRLAPYTSVLPKPLMPVGDRAILEIVVDQLGACGVKQISFCVGYLAHLIRAVFEQTHVDVDISYVHEEEALGTAAPLRLVGDLNETFLVMNGDVLTTLDYAELVRFHRENGHVLTIATHERHIKINYGMLHIDDSSRVSDFEEKPEIISPVSMGIYVMEPSVIDYIPVGTYFDFPDLVRALLQANVPIGAYRYDGIWFDIGRHEDYEEAVEAWEAVVGSTNGGFTSSP
;
A
#
# COMPACT_ATOMS: atom_id res chain seq x y z
N MET A 1 -18.55 -12.39 15.31
CA MET A 1 -17.40 -11.51 15.07
C MET A 1 -16.41 -12.22 14.14
N HIS A 2 -16.74 -12.34 12.82
CA HIS A 2 -15.91 -13.08 11.84
C HIS A 2 -15.64 -12.22 10.59
N ARG A 3 -15.70 -10.88 10.73
CA ARG A 3 -15.62 -9.95 9.60
C ARG A 3 -14.25 -9.77 8.92
N PRO A 4 -13.09 -9.84 9.60
CA PRO A 4 -11.80 -9.58 8.93
C PRO A 4 -11.43 -10.66 7.89
N MET A 5 -11.70 -11.93 8.19
CA MET A 5 -11.38 -13.05 7.27
C MET A 5 -12.27 -13.05 6.02
N GLU A 6 -13.56 -12.74 6.16
CA GLU A 6 -14.47 -12.68 5.02
C GLU A 6 -14.12 -11.52 4.08
N LEU A 7 -13.68 -10.39 4.63
CA LEU A 7 -13.22 -9.24 3.85
C LEU A 7 -11.91 -9.58 3.09
N TYR A 8 -11.00 -10.27 3.76
CA TYR A 8 -9.75 -10.74 3.16
C TYR A 8 -10.00 -11.71 2.00
N GLU A 9 -10.81 -12.75 2.21
CA GLU A 9 -11.17 -13.71 1.15
C GLU A 9 -11.89 -13.05 -0.03
N ALA A 10 -12.70 -12.01 0.24
CA ALA A 10 -13.37 -11.26 -0.80
C ALA A 10 -12.43 -10.36 -1.60
N LEU A 11 -11.47 -9.72 -0.93
CA LEU A 11 -10.49 -8.83 -1.56
C LEU A 11 -9.42 -9.63 -2.32
N TYR A 12 -8.93 -10.72 -1.76
CA TYR A 12 -7.79 -11.48 -2.30
C TYR A 12 -8.20 -12.70 -3.15
N GLY A 13 -9.37 -13.30 -2.93
CA GLY A 13 -9.85 -14.45 -3.70
C GLY A 13 -10.24 -14.16 -5.15
N ARG A 14 -10.36 -12.90 -5.57
CA ARG A 14 -10.77 -12.49 -6.93
C ARG A 14 -9.64 -12.10 -7.88
N THR A 15 -8.47 -11.75 -7.40
CA THR A 15 -7.36 -11.30 -8.25
C THR A 15 -6.69 -12.43 -9.04
N ASN A 16 -6.86 -13.68 -8.63
CA ASN A 16 -6.18 -14.84 -9.26
C ASN A 16 -6.91 -15.49 -10.46
N ARG A 17 -7.95 -14.87 -11.06
CA ARG A 17 -8.74 -15.50 -12.16
C ARG A 17 -8.65 -14.83 -13.53
N LYS A 18 -7.76 -13.88 -13.78
CA LYS A 18 -7.65 -13.22 -15.11
C LYS A 18 -6.42 -13.59 -15.92
N GLY A 19 -5.73 -14.63 -15.59
CA GLY A 19 -4.52 -15.06 -16.30
C GLY A 19 -4.62 -16.41 -17.01
N ALA A 20 -5.81 -16.89 -17.44
CA ALA A 20 -5.89 -18.05 -18.31
C ALA A 20 -7.30 -18.22 -18.92
N ALA A 21 -7.54 -17.68 -20.09
CA ALA A 21 -8.63 -18.13 -20.93
C ALA A 21 -8.40 -17.76 -22.41
N GLU A 22 -7.72 -18.60 -23.12
CA GLU A 22 -8.08 -18.91 -24.50
C GLU A 22 -7.82 -20.39 -24.76
N GLY A 23 -8.88 -21.15 -25.02
CA GLY A 23 -8.75 -22.50 -25.56
C GLY A 23 -9.72 -23.57 -25.02
N SER A 24 -10.89 -23.70 -25.68
CA SER A 24 -11.68 -24.92 -25.96
C SER A 24 -12.43 -25.67 -24.86
N ASN A 25 -13.75 -25.72 -25.11
CA ASN A 25 -14.74 -26.82 -24.97
C ASN A 25 -14.92 -27.59 -23.65
N GLY A 26 -16.09 -27.34 -23.05
CA GLY A 26 -17.12 -28.29 -22.66
C GLY A 26 -16.76 -29.42 -21.72
N ALA A 27 -17.09 -29.27 -20.42
CA ALA A 27 -17.76 -30.30 -19.60
C ALA A 27 -18.05 -29.69 -18.20
N SER A 28 -19.34 -29.77 -17.83
CA SER A 28 -19.79 -29.50 -16.46
C SER A 28 -19.10 -30.45 -15.51
N ALA A 29 -18.26 -29.95 -14.62
CA ALA A 29 -17.74 -30.68 -13.49
C ALA A 29 -18.08 -29.92 -12.21
N ALA A 30 -18.69 -30.61 -11.27
CA ALA A 30 -19.07 -30.15 -9.96
C ALA A 30 -17.85 -29.52 -9.23
N ILE A 31 -18.06 -28.34 -8.65
CA ILE A 31 -17.06 -27.69 -7.80
C ILE A 31 -17.06 -28.40 -6.46
N GLU A 32 -16.07 -29.25 -6.23
CA GLU A 32 -15.75 -29.73 -4.88
C GLU A 32 -15.23 -28.56 -4.03
N PRO A 33 -15.61 -28.49 -2.74
CA PRO A 33 -15.07 -27.47 -1.85
C PRO A 33 -13.58 -27.76 -1.65
N LEU A 34 -12.72 -26.79 -1.95
CA LEU A 34 -11.30 -26.84 -1.63
C LEU A 34 -11.13 -26.94 -0.11
N THR A 35 -11.00 -28.17 0.37
CA THR A 35 -10.57 -28.47 1.73
C THR A 35 -9.12 -28.03 1.92
N ASN A 36 -8.90 -27.18 2.93
CA ASN A 36 -7.68 -27.01 3.72
C ASN A 36 -6.41 -27.67 3.17
N GLY A 37 -5.67 -26.95 2.38
CA GLY A 37 -4.29 -27.26 2.07
C GLY A 37 -3.38 -26.24 2.74
N HIS A 38 -2.74 -26.67 3.83
CA HIS A 38 -1.58 -26.09 4.48
C HIS A 38 -1.70 -24.60 4.90
N ALA A 39 -1.99 -24.40 6.19
CA ALA A 39 -1.38 -23.32 6.96
C ALA A 39 0.14 -23.59 6.98
N GLY A 40 0.81 -23.37 5.86
CA GLY A 40 2.25 -23.27 5.76
C GLY A 40 2.61 -21.97 6.46
N ASP A 41 3.58 -22.03 7.35
CA ASP A 41 4.30 -20.88 7.89
C ASP A 41 4.68 -19.98 6.71
N ASN A 42 3.87 -18.93 6.45
CA ASN A 42 4.11 -17.99 5.35
C ASN A 42 5.33 -17.09 5.64
N GLY A 43 6.02 -17.31 6.76
CA GLY A 43 7.18 -16.53 7.20
C GLY A 43 6.84 -15.05 7.48
N LEU A 44 5.55 -14.73 7.68
CA LEU A 44 5.10 -13.38 7.97
C LEU A 44 4.86 -13.14 9.46
N GLU A 45 4.83 -14.19 10.28
CA GLU A 45 4.61 -14.06 11.74
C GLU A 45 5.74 -13.28 12.43
N SER A 46 6.96 -13.34 11.90
CA SER A 46 8.11 -12.53 12.35
C SER A 46 8.22 -11.19 11.61
N LEU A 47 7.41 -10.96 10.55
CA LEU A 47 7.48 -9.75 9.76
C LEU A 47 6.95 -8.56 10.57
N ARG A 48 7.78 -7.53 10.71
CA ARG A 48 7.34 -6.24 11.24
C ARG A 48 6.84 -5.36 10.11
N ALA A 49 5.72 -4.67 10.33
CA ALA A 49 5.28 -3.59 9.45
C ALA A 49 5.56 -2.22 10.08
N VAL A 50 6.02 -1.28 9.29
CA VAL A 50 6.18 0.12 9.65
C VAL A 50 5.20 0.94 8.83
N VAL A 51 4.28 1.65 9.48
CA VAL A 51 3.27 2.48 8.82
C VAL A 51 3.58 3.95 9.06
N LEU A 52 3.78 4.69 7.98
CA LEU A 52 4.09 6.12 8.01
C LEU A 52 2.81 6.94 8.13
N ALA A 53 2.58 7.53 9.28
CA ALA A 53 1.36 8.25 9.63
C ALA A 53 1.62 9.64 10.23
N GLY A 54 2.84 10.20 10.06
CA GLY A 54 3.27 11.47 10.66
C GLY A 54 2.91 12.73 9.87
N GLY A 55 2.47 12.58 8.61
CA GLY A 55 2.24 13.69 7.68
C GLY A 55 1.05 14.59 8.03
N ARG A 56 1.13 15.89 7.68
CA ARG A 56 0.05 16.87 7.91
C ARG A 56 -1.13 16.76 6.95
N GLY A 57 -0.98 16.12 5.80
CA GLY A 57 -2.05 15.94 4.82
C GLY A 57 -2.64 17.24 4.25
N THR A 58 -1.86 18.32 4.14
CA THR A 58 -2.34 19.69 3.84
C THR A 58 -3.17 19.81 2.57
N ARG A 59 -3.00 18.92 1.60
CA ARG A 59 -3.78 18.88 0.34
C ARG A 59 -5.24 18.46 0.53
N LEU A 60 -5.57 17.86 1.69
CA LEU A 60 -6.92 17.47 2.09
C LEU A 60 -7.55 18.43 3.11
N ALA A 61 -6.99 19.64 3.29
CA ALA A 61 -7.64 20.66 4.09
C ALA A 61 -9.04 21.01 3.51
N PRO A 62 -10.07 21.27 4.37
CA PRO A 62 -9.99 21.50 5.81
C PRO A 62 -10.02 20.22 6.69
N TYR A 63 -10.33 19.03 6.16
CA TYR A 63 -10.50 17.81 6.96
C TYR A 63 -9.27 17.50 7.81
N THR A 64 -8.09 17.58 7.22
CA THR A 64 -6.82 17.29 7.89
C THR A 64 -6.36 18.36 8.87
N SER A 65 -7.12 19.43 9.04
CA SER A 65 -6.88 20.42 10.11
C SER A 65 -7.27 19.90 11.50
N VAL A 66 -8.20 18.93 11.55
CA VAL A 66 -8.76 18.38 12.79
C VAL A 66 -8.64 16.87 12.91
N LEU A 67 -8.38 16.17 11.79
CA LEU A 67 -8.26 14.72 11.72
C LEU A 67 -6.97 14.34 10.97
N PRO A 68 -6.10 13.48 11.52
CA PRO A 68 -4.93 13.02 10.76
C PRO A 68 -5.39 12.24 9.52
N LYS A 69 -4.69 12.43 8.37
CA LYS A 69 -5.03 11.83 7.09
C LYS A 69 -5.30 10.30 7.17
N PRO A 70 -4.50 9.49 7.88
CA PRO A 70 -4.76 8.06 8.02
C PRO A 70 -6.07 7.71 8.74
N LEU A 71 -6.68 8.65 9.45
CA LEU A 71 -7.99 8.46 10.10
C LEU A 71 -9.16 8.98 9.27
N MET A 72 -8.94 9.41 8.02
CA MET A 72 -10.04 9.75 7.10
C MET A 72 -10.95 8.53 6.92
N PRO A 73 -12.29 8.72 6.99
CA PRO A 73 -13.23 7.61 6.92
C PRO A 73 -13.39 7.08 5.49
N VAL A 74 -13.46 5.76 5.35
CA VAL A 74 -13.88 5.07 4.14
C VAL A 74 -15.01 4.11 4.54
N GLY A 75 -16.23 4.44 4.15
CA GLY A 75 -17.42 3.84 4.73
C GLY A 75 -17.53 4.16 6.23
N ASP A 76 -17.64 3.13 7.05
CA ASP A 76 -17.77 3.21 8.51
C ASP A 76 -16.43 3.03 9.26
N ARG A 77 -15.29 3.06 8.56
CA ARG A 77 -13.96 2.76 9.13
C ARG A 77 -12.91 3.78 8.70
N ALA A 78 -11.91 3.99 9.55
CA ALA A 78 -10.74 4.77 9.16
C ALA A 78 -9.82 3.98 8.21
N ILE A 79 -9.14 4.67 7.29
CA ILE A 79 -8.15 4.06 6.38
C ILE A 79 -7.15 3.20 7.16
N LEU A 80 -6.60 3.75 8.24
CA LEU A 80 -5.57 3.08 9.04
C LEU A 80 -6.10 1.81 9.74
N GLU A 81 -7.38 1.76 10.12
CA GLU A 81 -8.01 0.55 10.67
C GLU A 81 -8.10 -0.55 9.61
N ILE A 82 -8.44 -0.17 8.36
CA ILE A 82 -8.46 -1.11 7.23
C ILE A 82 -7.06 -1.67 6.98
N VAL A 83 -6.04 -0.80 6.97
CA VAL A 83 -4.63 -1.19 6.77
C VAL A 83 -4.18 -2.17 7.86
N VAL A 84 -4.47 -1.88 9.13
CA VAL A 84 -4.08 -2.74 10.27
C VAL A 84 -4.73 -4.11 10.17
N ASP A 85 -6.01 -4.16 9.84
CA ASP A 85 -6.72 -5.44 9.66
C ASP A 85 -6.16 -6.26 8.50
N GLN A 86 -5.83 -5.62 7.38
CA GLN A 86 -5.21 -6.29 6.24
C GLN A 86 -3.83 -6.86 6.59
N LEU A 87 -2.99 -6.09 7.28
CA LEU A 87 -1.69 -6.55 7.74
C LEU A 87 -1.82 -7.72 8.72
N GLY A 88 -2.72 -7.62 9.70
CA GLY A 88 -3.00 -8.69 10.65
C GLY A 88 -3.54 -9.96 9.99
N ALA A 89 -4.44 -9.82 9.00
CA ALA A 89 -4.98 -10.93 8.23
C ALA A 89 -3.91 -11.67 7.40
N CYS A 90 -2.87 -10.95 6.94
CA CYS A 90 -1.70 -11.55 6.28
C CYS A 90 -0.74 -12.24 7.24
N GLY A 91 -0.91 -12.12 8.57
CA GLY A 91 -0.06 -12.76 9.56
C GLY A 91 0.94 -11.83 10.24
N VAL A 92 1.00 -10.54 9.90
CA VAL A 92 1.83 -9.55 10.60
C VAL A 92 1.36 -9.43 12.05
N LYS A 93 2.28 -9.56 13.01
CA LYS A 93 1.98 -9.49 14.45
C LYS A 93 2.46 -8.19 15.10
N GLN A 94 3.39 -7.49 14.48
CA GLN A 94 3.98 -6.27 15.05
C GLN A 94 3.90 -5.12 14.03
N ILE A 95 3.25 -4.02 14.43
CA ILE A 95 3.14 -2.81 13.62
C ILE A 95 3.72 -1.63 14.38
N SER A 96 4.64 -0.90 13.75
CA SER A 96 5.17 0.36 14.27
C SER A 96 4.59 1.53 13.51
N PHE A 97 3.85 2.40 14.18
CA PHE A 97 3.36 3.64 13.59
C PHE A 97 4.39 4.75 13.77
N CYS A 98 4.94 5.30 12.67
CA CYS A 98 5.67 6.56 12.71
C CYS A 98 4.65 7.69 12.67
N VAL A 99 4.49 8.39 13.80
CA VAL A 99 3.44 9.41 14.01
C VAL A 99 4.06 10.76 14.34
N GLY A 100 3.38 11.82 13.95
CA GLY A 100 3.80 13.20 14.22
C GLY A 100 2.57 14.09 14.44
N TYR A 101 2.07 14.72 13.40
CA TYR A 101 0.91 15.59 13.47
C TYR A 101 -0.35 14.86 13.96
N LEU A 102 -1.01 15.38 14.99
CA LEU A 102 -2.21 14.81 15.63
C LEU A 102 -2.05 13.34 16.09
N ALA A 103 -0.83 12.91 16.43
CA ALA A 103 -0.51 11.56 16.88
C ALA A 103 -1.43 11.05 18.02
N HIS A 104 -1.88 11.94 18.92
CA HIS A 104 -2.78 11.59 20.01
C HIS A 104 -4.13 11.05 19.55
N LEU A 105 -4.62 11.49 18.39
CA LEU A 105 -5.88 10.97 17.82
C LEU A 105 -5.70 9.56 17.28
N ILE A 106 -4.58 9.27 16.62
CA ILE A 106 -4.26 7.91 16.16
C ILE A 106 -4.19 6.97 17.36
N ARG A 107 -3.47 7.37 18.42
CA ARG A 107 -3.39 6.58 19.66
C ARG A 107 -4.77 6.32 20.27
N ALA A 108 -5.61 7.36 20.40
CA ALA A 108 -6.94 7.24 21.01
C ALA A 108 -7.84 6.26 20.26
N VAL A 109 -7.75 6.19 18.93
CA VAL A 109 -8.51 5.21 18.14
C VAL A 109 -8.04 3.80 18.45
N PHE A 110 -6.75 3.51 18.38
CA PHE A 110 -6.23 2.15 18.57
C PHE A 110 -6.16 1.68 20.02
N GLU A 111 -6.18 2.57 21.01
CA GLU A 111 -6.39 2.21 22.41
C GLU A 111 -7.80 1.68 22.71
N GLN A 112 -8.79 2.05 21.87
CA GLN A 112 -10.17 1.61 22.01
C GLN A 112 -10.56 0.49 21.02
N THR A 113 -9.79 0.31 19.95
CA THR A 113 -10.02 -0.71 18.94
C THR A 113 -9.32 -2.00 19.34
N HIS A 114 -10.05 -3.10 19.41
CA HIS A 114 -9.44 -4.40 19.64
C HIS A 114 -8.86 -4.93 18.32
N VAL A 115 -7.54 -5.03 18.25
CA VAL A 115 -6.79 -5.58 17.11
C VAL A 115 -5.89 -6.71 17.58
N ASP A 116 -5.73 -7.75 16.74
CA ASP A 116 -4.91 -8.93 17.04
C ASP A 116 -3.42 -8.73 16.63
N VAL A 117 -2.93 -7.49 16.74
CA VAL A 117 -1.55 -7.10 16.43
C VAL A 117 -0.99 -6.20 17.52
N ASP A 118 0.31 -6.31 17.78
CA ASP A 118 1.02 -5.44 18.71
C ASP A 118 1.38 -4.13 18.04
N ILE A 119 0.81 -3.02 18.49
CA ILE A 119 1.06 -1.69 17.95
C ILE A 119 2.05 -0.93 18.83
N SER A 120 3.13 -0.46 18.23
CA SER A 120 4.08 0.49 18.82
C SER A 120 4.03 1.84 18.12
N TYR A 121 4.40 2.91 18.83
CA TYR A 121 4.36 4.28 18.30
C TYR A 121 5.74 4.90 18.38
N VAL A 122 6.23 5.34 17.25
CA VAL A 122 7.47 6.11 17.10
C VAL A 122 7.09 7.55 16.79
N HIS A 123 7.42 8.46 17.71
CA HIS A 123 7.05 9.87 17.58
C HIS A 123 8.17 10.67 16.92
N GLU A 124 7.81 11.40 15.86
CA GLU A 124 8.67 12.38 15.21
C GLU A 124 8.46 13.75 15.88
N GLU A 125 9.49 14.28 16.54
CA GLU A 125 9.43 15.65 17.12
C GLU A 125 9.39 16.72 16.04
N GLU A 126 10.08 16.48 14.92
CA GLU A 126 10.09 17.30 13.72
C GLU A 126 9.79 16.41 12.50
N ALA A 127 9.25 17.00 11.44
CA ALA A 127 9.02 16.28 10.20
C ALA A 127 10.36 15.88 9.55
N LEU A 128 10.68 14.60 9.59
CA LEU A 128 11.95 14.06 9.09
C LEU A 128 11.87 13.56 7.63
N GLY A 129 10.71 13.65 7.01
CA GLY A 129 10.43 13.07 5.70
C GLY A 129 9.86 11.66 5.80
N THR A 130 9.90 10.90 4.73
CA THR A 130 9.25 9.59 4.66
C THR A 130 10.19 8.42 4.92
N ALA A 131 11.50 8.58 4.77
CA ALA A 131 12.49 7.51 5.02
C ALA A 131 13.21 7.67 6.36
N ALA A 132 13.56 8.89 6.80
CA ALA A 132 14.29 9.09 8.04
C ALA A 132 13.59 8.57 9.30
N PRO A 133 12.24 8.57 9.41
CA PRO A 133 11.54 7.97 10.55
C PRO A 133 11.88 6.50 10.79
N LEU A 134 12.29 5.75 9.76
CA LEU A 134 12.68 4.34 9.90
C LEU A 134 13.86 4.15 10.85
N ARG A 135 14.77 5.14 10.97
CA ARG A 135 15.87 5.07 11.94
C ARG A 135 15.44 5.20 13.39
N LEU A 136 14.25 5.73 13.64
CA LEU A 136 13.68 5.85 14.98
C LEU A 136 12.98 4.56 15.42
N VAL A 137 12.65 3.68 14.45
CA VAL A 137 12.05 2.37 14.74
C VAL A 137 13.14 1.43 15.23
N GLY A 138 13.00 0.94 16.46
CA GLY A 138 13.90 -0.07 17.02
C GLY A 138 13.65 -1.46 16.41
N ASP A 139 14.67 -2.33 16.53
CA ASP A 139 14.56 -3.77 16.26
C ASP A 139 14.15 -4.16 14.82
N LEU A 140 14.55 -3.36 13.82
CA LEU A 140 14.44 -3.71 12.40
C LEU A 140 15.63 -4.61 12.00
N ASN A 141 15.68 -5.82 12.57
CA ASN A 141 16.80 -6.75 12.43
C ASN A 141 16.58 -7.84 11.36
N GLU A 142 15.35 -7.95 10.86
CA GLU A 142 14.94 -8.88 9.80
C GLU A 142 14.25 -8.10 8.68
N THR A 143 13.93 -8.76 7.57
CA THR A 143 13.10 -8.19 6.49
C THR A 143 11.84 -7.57 7.08
N PHE A 144 11.50 -6.35 6.68
CA PHE A 144 10.32 -5.62 7.17
C PHE A 144 9.55 -4.96 6.05
N LEU A 145 8.25 -4.74 6.29
CA LEU A 145 7.37 -4.03 5.36
C LEU A 145 7.25 -2.57 5.80
N VAL A 146 7.28 -1.65 4.85
CA VAL A 146 7.01 -0.22 5.08
C VAL A 146 5.87 0.22 4.17
N MET A 147 4.93 1.00 4.70
CA MET A 147 3.88 1.57 3.87
C MET A 147 3.39 2.92 4.38
N ASN A 148 2.84 3.70 3.47
CA ASN A 148 2.13 4.92 3.82
C ASN A 148 0.80 4.57 4.48
N GLY A 149 0.43 5.27 5.55
CA GLY A 149 -0.80 5.04 6.31
C GLY A 149 -2.09 5.57 5.65
N ASP A 150 -1.98 6.08 4.43
CA ASP A 150 -3.07 6.67 3.64
C ASP A 150 -3.33 5.92 2.33
N VAL A 151 -2.78 4.70 2.20
CA VAL A 151 -2.93 3.85 1.03
C VAL A 151 -4.03 2.81 1.27
N LEU A 152 -4.98 2.74 0.34
CA LEU A 152 -5.96 1.65 0.23
C LEU A 152 -5.61 0.76 -0.96
N THR A 153 -5.52 -0.55 -0.72
CA THR A 153 -5.16 -1.49 -1.78
C THR A 153 -5.71 -2.89 -1.51
N THR A 154 -5.83 -3.68 -2.56
CA THR A 154 -6.10 -5.12 -2.49
C THR A 154 -4.83 -5.95 -2.72
N LEU A 155 -3.65 -5.36 -2.53
CA LEU A 155 -2.35 -6.03 -2.66
C LEU A 155 -2.21 -7.15 -1.64
N ASP A 156 -1.80 -8.32 -2.10
CA ASP A 156 -1.36 -9.42 -1.23
C ASP A 156 0.07 -9.15 -0.72
N TYR A 157 0.17 -8.76 0.54
CA TYR A 157 1.46 -8.48 1.17
C TYR A 157 2.35 -9.72 1.29
N ALA A 158 1.76 -10.91 1.42
CA ALA A 158 2.52 -12.16 1.48
C ALA A 158 3.19 -12.45 0.13
N GLU A 159 2.50 -12.22 -0.98
CA GLU A 159 3.09 -12.34 -2.31
C GLU A 159 4.20 -11.33 -2.56
N LEU A 160 4.03 -10.08 -2.12
CA LEU A 160 5.06 -9.06 -2.22
C LEU A 160 6.33 -9.43 -1.45
N VAL A 161 6.19 -9.94 -0.20
CA VAL A 161 7.32 -10.37 0.63
C VAL A 161 7.99 -11.61 0.04
N ARG A 162 7.21 -12.57 -0.48
CA ARG A 162 7.74 -13.74 -1.18
C ARG A 162 8.58 -13.32 -2.39
N PHE A 163 8.04 -12.44 -3.25
CA PHE A 163 8.76 -11.91 -4.39
C PHE A 163 10.08 -11.24 -3.99
N HIS A 164 10.07 -10.44 -2.92
CA HIS A 164 11.28 -9.78 -2.40
C HIS A 164 12.36 -10.81 -2.03
N ARG A 165 12.00 -11.83 -1.26
CA ARG A 165 12.92 -12.88 -0.78
C ARG A 165 13.46 -13.74 -1.92
N GLU A 166 12.59 -14.18 -2.84
CA GLU A 166 12.97 -15.02 -3.97
C GLU A 166 13.95 -14.34 -4.93
N ASN A 167 13.89 -13.01 -5.06
CA ASN A 167 14.76 -12.24 -5.95
C ASN A 167 15.99 -11.66 -5.25
N GLY A 168 16.11 -11.79 -3.92
CA GLY A 168 17.25 -11.31 -3.16
C GLY A 168 17.48 -9.79 -3.24
N HIS A 169 16.40 -9.03 -3.34
CA HIS A 169 16.49 -7.57 -3.37
C HIS A 169 16.78 -7.02 -1.96
N VAL A 170 17.43 -5.87 -1.87
CA VAL A 170 17.60 -5.13 -0.61
C VAL A 170 16.41 -4.22 -0.35
N LEU A 171 15.81 -3.71 -1.41
CA LEU A 171 14.56 -2.95 -1.41
C LEU A 171 13.68 -3.46 -2.53
N THR A 172 12.41 -3.75 -2.26
CA THR A 172 11.38 -3.97 -3.27
C THR A 172 10.31 -2.91 -3.15
N ILE A 173 9.98 -2.27 -4.26
CA ILE A 173 8.95 -1.24 -4.38
C ILE A 173 7.74 -1.88 -5.05
N ALA A 174 6.56 -1.85 -4.40
CA ALA A 174 5.31 -2.15 -5.07
C ALA A 174 4.98 -1.02 -6.04
N THR A 175 4.66 -1.37 -7.30
CA THR A 175 4.41 -0.41 -8.38
C THR A 175 3.07 -0.66 -9.03
N HIS A 176 2.40 0.43 -9.39
CA HIS A 176 1.16 0.42 -10.13
C HIS A 176 1.31 1.20 -11.43
N GLU A 177 0.64 0.78 -12.49
CA GLU A 177 0.70 1.45 -13.78
C GLU A 177 -0.27 2.64 -13.80
N ARG A 178 0.27 3.84 -14.02
CA ARG A 178 -0.53 5.07 -14.14
C ARG A 178 -0.63 5.50 -15.60
N HIS A 179 -1.84 5.79 -16.01
CA HIS A 179 -2.21 6.31 -17.31
C HIS A 179 -2.41 7.82 -17.21
N ILE A 180 -1.47 8.59 -17.75
CA ILE A 180 -1.50 10.06 -17.72
C ILE A 180 -1.88 10.59 -19.09
N LYS A 181 -3.11 11.08 -19.24
CA LYS A 181 -3.60 11.68 -20.49
C LYS A 181 -3.18 13.14 -20.58
N ILE A 182 -2.47 13.48 -21.65
CA ILE A 182 -2.17 14.86 -22.01
C ILE A 182 -3.30 15.35 -22.92
N ASN A 183 -4.14 16.28 -22.44
CA ASN A 183 -5.31 16.76 -23.18
C ASN A 183 -4.98 17.81 -24.27
N TYR A 184 -3.72 17.86 -24.71
CA TYR A 184 -3.20 18.78 -25.72
C TYR A 184 -2.39 18.02 -26.76
N GLY A 185 -2.27 18.59 -27.98
CA GLY A 185 -1.29 18.11 -28.95
C GLY A 185 0.14 18.33 -28.41
N MET A 186 0.95 17.30 -28.37
CA MET A 186 2.35 17.32 -27.97
C MET A 186 3.24 17.53 -29.18
N LEU A 187 4.13 18.53 -29.09
CA LEU A 187 5.07 18.88 -30.16
C LEU A 187 6.47 18.42 -29.77
N HIS A 188 7.13 17.72 -30.67
CA HIS A 188 8.57 17.49 -30.57
C HIS A 188 9.28 18.58 -31.38
N ILE A 189 10.17 19.32 -30.71
CA ILE A 189 10.88 20.46 -31.29
C ILE A 189 12.37 20.14 -31.29
N ASP A 190 13.02 20.28 -32.44
CA ASP A 190 14.46 20.10 -32.59
C ASP A 190 15.27 21.32 -32.09
N ASP A 191 16.61 21.17 -32.03
CA ASP A 191 17.52 22.21 -31.58
C ASP A 191 17.49 23.47 -32.45
N SER A 192 16.91 23.39 -33.65
CA SER A 192 16.72 24.50 -34.61
C SER A 192 15.36 25.17 -34.49
N SER A 193 14.60 24.86 -33.42
CA SER A 193 13.23 25.37 -33.18
C SER A 193 12.21 24.97 -34.25
N ARG A 194 12.42 23.84 -34.93
CA ARG A 194 11.45 23.28 -35.89
C ARG A 194 10.68 22.15 -35.24
N VAL A 195 9.39 22.07 -35.59
CA VAL A 195 8.55 20.92 -35.20
C VAL A 195 9.01 19.71 -35.99
N SER A 196 9.50 18.70 -35.29
CA SER A 196 9.97 17.42 -35.86
C SER A 196 8.91 16.34 -35.80
N ASP A 197 7.96 16.40 -34.84
CA ASP A 197 6.87 15.45 -34.70
C ASP A 197 5.69 16.07 -33.93
N PHE A 198 4.50 15.45 -34.07
CA PHE A 198 3.25 15.87 -33.43
C PHE A 198 2.43 14.65 -33.02
N GLU A 199 2.02 14.63 -31.74
CA GLU A 199 1.20 13.57 -31.18
C GLU A 199 -0.07 14.18 -30.56
N GLU A 200 -1.26 13.82 -31.06
CA GLU A 200 -2.53 14.36 -30.57
C GLU A 200 -2.99 13.62 -29.32
N LYS A 201 -3.06 14.34 -28.21
CA LYS A 201 -3.55 13.83 -26.91
C LYS A 201 -2.92 12.52 -26.48
N PRO A 202 -1.59 12.45 -26.39
CA PRO A 202 -0.91 11.21 -26.03
C PRO A 202 -1.25 10.75 -24.63
N GLU A 203 -1.16 9.45 -24.41
CA GLU A 203 -1.26 8.80 -23.12
C GLU A 203 0.12 8.29 -22.70
N ILE A 204 0.64 8.80 -21.60
CA ILE A 204 1.89 8.32 -21.01
C ILE A 204 1.55 7.25 -19.98
N ILE A 205 2.03 6.04 -20.22
CA ILE A 205 1.91 4.91 -19.29
C ILE A 205 3.23 4.78 -18.55
N SER A 206 3.17 4.85 -17.22
CA SER A 206 4.40 4.75 -16.40
C SER A 206 4.14 4.03 -15.09
N PRO A 207 5.04 3.11 -14.68
CA PRO A 207 4.97 2.54 -13.35
C PRO A 207 5.30 3.61 -12.30
N VAL A 208 4.48 3.69 -11.26
CA VAL A 208 4.66 4.59 -10.12
C VAL A 208 4.76 3.78 -8.83
N SER A 209 5.44 4.32 -7.82
CA SER A 209 5.47 3.71 -6.49
C SER A 209 4.10 3.78 -5.84
N MET A 210 3.67 2.67 -5.25
CA MET A 210 2.43 2.58 -4.49
C MET A 210 2.55 3.11 -3.05
N GLY A 211 3.75 3.49 -2.60
CA GLY A 211 3.98 3.81 -1.20
C GLY A 211 4.04 2.57 -0.30
N ILE A 212 4.33 1.41 -0.86
CA ILE A 212 4.47 0.13 -0.16
C ILE A 212 5.80 -0.50 -0.57
N TYR A 213 6.56 -0.94 0.42
CA TYR A 213 7.93 -1.38 0.26
C TYR A 213 8.23 -2.60 1.13
N VAL A 214 9.11 -3.48 0.67
CA VAL A 214 9.75 -4.51 1.50
C VAL A 214 11.25 -4.23 1.52
N MET A 215 11.85 -4.29 2.69
CA MET A 215 13.22 -3.85 2.93
C MET A 215 14.01 -4.83 3.77
N GLU A 216 15.29 -4.95 3.46
CA GLU A 216 16.27 -5.57 4.34
C GLU A 216 16.84 -4.56 5.36
N PRO A 217 17.26 -4.99 6.55
CA PRO A 217 17.80 -4.10 7.59
C PRO A 217 18.94 -3.20 7.11
N SER A 218 19.75 -3.65 6.17
CA SER A 218 20.89 -2.91 5.61
C SER A 218 20.48 -1.60 4.92
N VAL A 219 19.21 -1.44 4.54
CA VAL A 219 18.68 -0.19 3.98
C VAL A 219 18.83 0.98 4.95
N ILE A 220 18.71 0.71 6.26
CA ILE A 220 18.81 1.73 7.30
C ILE A 220 20.15 2.45 7.30
N ASP A 221 21.23 1.79 6.90
CA ASP A 221 22.58 2.39 6.84
C ASP A 221 22.71 3.51 5.80
N TYR A 222 21.83 3.53 4.80
CA TYR A 222 21.78 4.57 3.76
C TYR A 222 20.98 5.81 4.16
N ILE A 223 20.28 5.77 5.32
CA ILE A 223 19.51 6.89 5.83
C ILE A 223 20.40 7.71 6.78
N PRO A 224 20.64 9.00 6.55
CA PRO A 224 21.45 9.82 7.44
C PRO A 224 20.75 10.05 8.80
N VAL A 225 21.54 10.22 9.85
CA VAL A 225 21.03 10.42 11.21
C VAL A 225 20.62 11.88 11.40
N GLY A 226 19.40 12.10 11.93
CA GLY A 226 18.96 13.42 12.40
C GLY A 226 18.77 14.47 11.32
N THR A 227 18.56 14.05 10.07
CA THR A 227 18.30 14.95 8.94
C THR A 227 17.03 14.55 8.20
N TYR A 228 16.39 15.51 7.57
CA TYR A 228 15.27 15.25 6.67
C TYR A 228 15.72 14.35 5.51
N PHE A 229 15.00 13.25 5.26
CA PHE A 229 15.32 12.32 4.19
C PHE A 229 14.05 11.59 3.73
N ASP A 230 13.76 11.70 2.43
CA ASP A 230 12.59 11.08 1.82
C ASP A 230 12.91 9.76 1.12
N PHE A 231 11.88 8.95 0.81
CA PHE A 231 12.03 7.73 0.01
C PHE A 231 12.71 7.96 -1.35
N PRO A 232 12.38 9.00 -2.12
CA PRO A 232 13.12 9.28 -3.37
C PRO A 232 14.63 9.44 -3.16
N ASP A 233 15.05 10.02 -2.04
CA ASP A 233 16.47 10.19 -1.72
C ASP A 233 17.13 8.88 -1.35
N LEU A 234 16.41 8.03 -0.58
CA LEU A 234 16.84 6.67 -0.25
C LEU A 234 17.02 5.82 -1.52
N VAL A 235 16.05 5.83 -2.42
CA VAL A 235 16.12 5.11 -3.68
C VAL A 235 17.31 5.58 -4.52
N ARG A 236 17.55 6.89 -4.61
CA ARG A 236 18.73 7.45 -5.32
C ARG A 236 20.05 7.00 -4.69
N ALA A 237 20.13 7.02 -3.34
CA ALA A 237 21.33 6.58 -2.62
C ALA A 237 21.65 5.10 -2.88
N LEU A 238 20.63 4.23 -2.85
CA LEU A 238 20.78 2.80 -3.14
C LEU A 238 21.18 2.55 -4.59
N LEU A 239 20.57 3.26 -5.56
CA LEU A 239 20.93 3.18 -6.97
C LEU A 239 22.37 3.61 -7.21
N GLN A 240 22.83 4.71 -6.58
CA GLN A 240 24.22 5.17 -6.67
C GLN A 240 25.22 4.17 -6.08
N ALA A 241 24.80 3.43 -5.05
CA ALA A 241 25.60 2.37 -4.45
C ALA A 241 25.52 1.03 -5.21
N ASN A 242 24.79 0.97 -6.34
CA ASN A 242 24.53 -0.25 -7.12
C ASN A 242 23.90 -1.37 -6.29
N VAL A 243 23.06 -1.02 -5.33
CA VAL A 243 22.31 -1.98 -4.50
C VAL A 243 21.13 -2.53 -5.30
N PRO A 244 20.82 -3.84 -5.24
CA PRO A 244 19.68 -4.43 -5.95
C PRO A 244 18.34 -3.90 -5.43
N ILE A 245 17.60 -3.20 -6.27
CA ILE A 245 16.24 -2.71 -6.02
C ILE A 245 15.29 -3.42 -6.98
N GLY A 246 14.24 -4.05 -6.43
CA GLY A 246 13.19 -4.70 -7.20
C GLY A 246 11.95 -3.81 -7.36
N ALA A 247 11.21 -4.06 -8.44
CA ALA A 247 9.89 -3.49 -8.67
C ALA A 247 8.87 -4.64 -8.78
N TYR A 248 7.92 -4.69 -7.84
CA TYR A 248 6.80 -5.62 -7.87
C TYR A 248 5.62 -4.96 -8.58
N ARG A 249 5.23 -5.47 -9.74
CA ARG A 249 4.11 -4.92 -10.51
C ARG A 249 2.79 -5.44 -9.97
N TYR A 250 1.87 -4.52 -9.69
CA TYR A 250 0.53 -4.80 -9.21
C TYR A 250 -0.49 -4.04 -10.05
N ASP A 251 -1.52 -4.74 -10.51
CA ASP A 251 -2.58 -4.24 -11.40
C ASP A 251 -3.98 -4.22 -10.76
N GLY A 252 -4.08 -4.56 -9.46
CA GLY A 252 -5.33 -4.52 -8.70
C GLY A 252 -5.69 -3.12 -8.21
N ILE A 253 -6.57 -3.06 -7.23
CA ILE A 253 -7.06 -1.79 -6.65
C ILE A 253 -5.98 -1.14 -5.80
N TRP A 254 -5.69 0.12 -6.09
CA TRP A 254 -4.77 0.95 -5.34
C TRP A 254 -5.18 2.42 -5.40
N PHE A 255 -5.31 3.04 -4.23
CA PHE A 255 -5.56 4.47 -4.06
C PHE A 255 -4.53 5.08 -3.12
N ASP A 256 -3.83 6.12 -3.58
CA ASP A 256 -3.07 7.05 -2.75
C ASP A 256 -4.00 8.25 -2.46
N ILE A 257 -4.55 8.30 -1.27
CA ILE A 257 -5.51 9.33 -0.87
C ILE A 257 -4.77 10.64 -0.64
N GLY A 258 -4.37 11.29 -1.73
CA GLY A 258 -3.56 12.51 -1.71
C GLY A 258 -4.34 13.80 -1.84
N ARG A 259 -5.49 13.80 -2.50
CA ARG A 259 -6.34 14.94 -2.83
C ARG A 259 -7.81 14.60 -2.61
N HIS A 260 -8.68 15.62 -2.66
CA HIS A 260 -10.13 15.43 -2.51
C HIS A 260 -10.71 14.49 -3.58
N GLU A 261 -10.29 14.66 -4.82
CA GLU A 261 -10.73 13.82 -5.95
C GLU A 261 -10.32 12.35 -5.75
N ASP A 262 -9.06 12.10 -5.34
CA ASP A 262 -8.55 10.76 -5.04
C ASP A 262 -9.32 10.12 -3.87
N TYR A 263 -9.73 10.93 -2.88
CA TYR A 263 -10.51 10.48 -1.74
C TYR A 263 -11.94 10.07 -2.12
N GLU A 264 -12.62 10.91 -2.90
CA GLU A 264 -13.99 10.60 -3.37
C GLU A 264 -14.00 9.32 -4.22
N GLU A 265 -13.07 9.20 -5.17
CA GLU A 265 -12.90 8.01 -6.01
C GLU A 265 -12.60 6.76 -5.15
N ALA A 266 -11.72 6.89 -4.14
CA ALA A 266 -11.38 5.79 -3.26
C ALA A 266 -12.57 5.30 -2.43
N VAL A 267 -13.39 6.23 -1.89
CA VAL A 267 -14.59 5.89 -1.10
C VAL A 267 -15.60 5.12 -1.96
N GLU A 268 -15.94 5.64 -3.14
CA GLU A 268 -16.91 5.01 -4.04
C GLU A 268 -16.46 3.61 -4.48
N ALA A 269 -15.19 3.48 -4.89
CA ALA A 269 -14.66 2.21 -5.36
C ALA A 269 -14.53 1.18 -4.22
N TRP A 270 -14.14 1.62 -3.01
CA TRP A 270 -14.00 0.74 -1.86
C TRP A 270 -15.33 0.22 -1.35
N GLU A 271 -16.36 1.07 -1.31
CA GLU A 271 -17.72 0.67 -0.97
C GLU A 271 -18.28 -0.36 -1.96
N ALA A 272 -17.97 -0.23 -3.25
CA ALA A 272 -18.35 -1.21 -4.26
C ALA A 272 -17.65 -2.58 -4.04
N VAL A 273 -16.40 -2.58 -3.57
CA VAL A 273 -15.66 -3.80 -3.21
C VAL A 273 -16.29 -4.46 -1.98
N VAL A 274 -16.53 -3.70 -0.91
CA VAL A 274 -17.12 -4.18 0.34
C VAL A 274 -18.58 -4.56 0.16
N GLY A 275 -19.36 -3.75 -0.57
CA GLY A 275 -20.79 -3.99 -0.82
C GLY A 275 -21.07 -5.24 -1.66
N SER A 276 -20.18 -5.59 -2.56
CA SER A 276 -20.28 -6.82 -3.36
C SER A 276 -20.12 -8.11 -2.55
N THR A 277 -19.56 -8.02 -1.33
CA THR A 277 -19.41 -9.14 -0.38
C THR A 277 -20.58 -9.31 0.57
N ASN A 278 -21.34 -8.24 0.82
CA ASN A 278 -22.53 -8.28 1.69
C ASN A 278 -23.84 -8.65 0.97
N GLY A 279 -23.83 -8.80 -0.35
CA GLY A 279 -25.04 -9.09 -1.18
C GLY A 279 -25.62 -10.50 -1.06
N GLY A 280 -25.20 -11.32 -0.10
CA GLY A 280 -25.61 -12.71 0.08
C GLY A 280 -26.70 -12.98 1.14
N PHE A 281 -27.15 -11.98 1.90
CA PHE A 281 -28.20 -12.16 2.89
C PHE A 281 -29.35 -11.17 2.67
N THR A 282 -30.21 -11.46 1.69
CA THR A 282 -31.57 -10.95 1.72
C THR A 282 -32.34 -11.80 2.72
N SER A 283 -32.55 -11.27 3.92
CA SER A 283 -33.60 -11.75 4.81
C SER A 283 -34.93 -11.51 4.10
N SER A 284 -35.57 -12.57 3.65
CA SER A 284 -37.00 -12.54 3.31
C SER A 284 -37.84 -12.34 4.57
N PRO A 285 -39.00 -11.67 4.46
CA PRO A 285 -39.84 -11.18 5.55
C PRO A 285 -40.48 -12.26 6.42
#